data_68d2a64fa3f8687f8415bb9492a5dc23
#
_entry.id   68d2a64fa3f8687f8415bb9492a5dc23
#
_cell.length_a   1.000
_cell.length_b   1.000
_cell.length_c   1.000
_cell.angle_alpha   90.00
_cell.angle_beta   90.00
_cell.angle_gamma   90.00
#
_symmetry.space_group_name_H-M   'P 1'
#
loop_
_entity.id
_entity.type
_entity.pdbx_description
1 polymer ?
#
loop_
_entity_poly.entity_id
_entity_poly.type
_entity_poly.pdbx_seq_one_letter_code
_entity_poly.pdbx_strand_id
1 'polypeptide(L)'
;SDEEIEIRVRLPEEDRVLSTLDTLRLRTSEGLVPLANFVSREPVAKIGQIDRVDQTRLYEVKADVLPGMLREAVAEDGTSRTVPANANDRIAELTAWLETERPLPAGVAWEFGGDQEDQAESGQFLMTAFAGALGLMFVILLAQFNSVYNSILVLSAVVMSVAGVLVGMIVMGQPFSIIMTGTGIVALAGIVVNNNIVLIDTYQEFAQQMPRIEAIVRTAEQRIRPVLLTTLTTMAGLTPMMFGVSIDFAAGGYTVDAPTALWWKQLATAVVWGLGTATVLTLVVTPSALAARVWAGVFLHWLAVRAARVLAPAGETAVLARLRAAAA
;
A
#
# COMPACT_ATOMS: atom_id res chain seq x y z
N SER A 1 5.63 32.20 4.54
CA SER A 1 6.17 31.43 3.42
C SER A 1 7.18 32.31 2.71
N ASP A 2 8.46 31.96 2.83
CA ASP A 2 9.56 32.58 2.06
C ASP A 2 9.64 31.88 0.70
N GLU A 3 8.63 32.07 -0.14
CA GLU A 3 8.73 31.73 -1.56
C GLU A 3 9.45 32.87 -2.26
N GLU A 4 10.66 32.62 -2.78
CA GLU A 4 11.34 33.52 -3.67
C GLU A 4 10.55 33.68 -4.96
N ILE A 5 9.85 34.81 -5.09
CA ILE A 5 9.10 35.13 -6.32
C ILE A 5 10.08 35.81 -7.27
N GLU A 6 10.47 35.13 -8.35
CA GLU A 6 11.33 35.66 -9.38
C GLU A 6 10.61 36.75 -10.19
N ILE A 7 10.97 38.00 -9.99
CA ILE A 7 10.41 39.12 -10.76
C ILE A 7 11.24 39.29 -12.05
N ARG A 8 10.65 38.94 -13.20
CA ARG A 8 11.29 39.07 -14.51
C ARG A 8 10.66 40.24 -15.28
N VAL A 9 11.46 41.24 -15.59
CA VAL A 9 11.07 42.30 -16.51
C VAL A 9 11.53 41.95 -17.92
N ARG A 10 10.56 41.83 -18.83
CA ARG A 10 10.79 41.45 -20.25
C ARG A 10 10.07 42.42 -21.17
N LEU A 11 10.59 42.56 -22.39
CA LEU A 11 9.86 43.21 -23.47
C LEU A 11 8.58 42.43 -23.83
N PRO A 12 7.55 43.08 -24.39
CA PRO A 12 6.39 42.40 -24.94
C PRO A 12 6.80 41.26 -25.91
N GLU A 13 5.93 40.28 -26.06
CA GLU A 13 6.28 39.04 -26.78
C GLU A 13 6.59 39.30 -28.25
N GLU A 14 5.91 40.25 -28.86
CA GLU A 14 6.12 40.74 -30.23
C GLU A 14 7.49 41.40 -30.42
N ASP A 15 8.05 42.02 -29.39
CA ASP A 15 9.35 42.70 -29.43
C ASP A 15 10.53 41.77 -29.02
N ARG A 16 10.25 40.50 -28.66
CA ARG A 16 11.29 39.53 -28.28
C ARG A 16 11.87 38.73 -29.42
N VAL A 17 11.98 39.36 -30.58
CA VAL A 17 12.58 38.75 -31.77
C VAL A 17 14.00 39.29 -32.03
N LEU A 18 14.84 38.47 -32.66
CA LEU A 18 16.23 38.83 -32.95
C LEU A 18 16.39 40.11 -33.75
N SER A 19 15.37 40.44 -34.60
CA SER A 19 15.35 41.69 -35.38
C SER A 19 15.17 42.95 -34.52
N THR A 20 14.63 42.84 -33.31
CA THR A 20 14.54 44.01 -32.40
C THR A 20 15.90 44.58 -32.05
N LEU A 21 16.95 43.74 -32.03
CA LEU A 21 18.33 44.21 -31.81
C LEU A 21 18.82 45.16 -32.93
N ASP A 22 18.29 45.04 -34.16
CA ASP A 22 18.63 45.88 -35.28
C ASP A 22 17.94 47.26 -35.21
N THR A 23 16.81 47.33 -34.49
CA THR A 23 16.06 48.58 -34.28
C THR A 23 16.50 49.34 -33.03
N LEU A 24 17.20 48.69 -32.11
CA LEU A 24 17.73 49.35 -30.92
C LEU A 24 18.77 50.40 -31.30
N ARG A 25 18.64 51.60 -30.71
CA ARG A 25 19.54 52.73 -30.93
C ARG A 25 20.17 53.16 -29.61
N LEU A 26 21.48 53.39 -29.69
CA LEU A 26 22.27 53.94 -28.60
C LEU A 26 22.33 55.46 -28.71
N ARG A 27 22.15 56.17 -27.61
CA ARG A 27 22.30 57.61 -27.55
C ARG A 27 23.80 57.94 -27.39
N THR A 28 24.37 58.55 -28.42
CA THR A 28 25.75 59.02 -28.41
C THR A 28 25.80 60.54 -28.39
N SER A 29 27.00 61.14 -28.23
CA SER A 29 27.21 62.57 -28.35
C SER A 29 26.83 63.17 -29.71
N GLU A 30 26.80 62.34 -30.77
CA GLU A 30 26.48 62.73 -32.11
C GLU A 30 25.05 62.33 -32.52
N GLY A 31 24.22 61.81 -31.58
CA GLY A 31 22.84 61.45 -31.85
C GLY A 31 22.54 59.97 -31.59
N LEU A 32 21.39 59.50 -32.12
CA LEU A 32 20.93 58.12 -31.96
C LEU A 32 21.54 57.23 -33.05
N VAL A 33 22.43 56.31 -32.69
CA VAL A 33 23.11 55.41 -33.62
C VAL A 33 22.57 53.98 -33.43
N PRO A 34 22.21 53.25 -34.53
CA PRO A 34 21.78 51.88 -34.43
C PRO A 34 22.81 50.95 -33.79
N LEU A 35 22.36 50.08 -32.89
CA LEU A 35 23.23 49.10 -32.19
C LEU A 35 23.92 48.15 -33.19
N ALA A 36 23.26 47.84 -34.32
CA ALA A 36 23.81 47.04 -35.41
C ALA A 36 25.11 47.54 -36.02
N ASN A 37 25.44 48.84 -35.85
CA ASN A 37 26.70 49.39 -36.32
C ASN A 37 27.93 49.03 -35.44
N PHE A 38 27.68 48.56 -34.23
CA PHE A 38 28.71 48.24 -33.21
C PHE A 38 28.78 46.78 -32.87
N VAL A 39 27.75 46.01 -33.24
CA VAL A 39 27.60 44.61 -32.82
C VAL A 39 27.46 43.71 -34.04
N SER A 40 28.36 42.78 -34.20
CA SER A 40 28.20 41.64 -35.10
C SER A 40 27.58 40.48 -34.35
N ARG A 41 26.59 39.83 -34.99
CA ARG A 41 25.93 38.64 -34.44
C ARG A 41 26.52 37.41 -35.07
N GLU A 42 26.98 36.51 -34.25
CA GLU A 42 27.45 35.19 -34.65
C GLU A 42 26.61 34.10 -33.96
N PRO A 43 25.99 33.22 -34.70
CA PRO A 43 25.27 32.11 -34.07
C PRO A 43 26.26 31.14 -33.47
N VAL A 44 26.26 31.05 -32.17
CA VAL A 44 27.05 30.05 -31.41
C VAL A 44 26.13 28.99 -30.84
N ALA A 45 26.57 27.71 -30.86
CA ALA A 45 25.87 26.67 -30.20
C ALA A 45 25.74 26.96 -28.70
N LYS A 46 24.52 27.01 -28.20
CA LYS A 46 24.27 27.17 -26.77
C LYS A 46 24.87 25.97 -26.05
N ILE A 47 25.76 26.22 -25.09
CA ILE A 47 26.18 25.17 -24.17
C ILE A 47 24.94 24.81 -23.34
N GLY A 48 24.32 23.68 -23.68
CA GLY A 48 23.19 23.16 -22.94
C GLY A 48 23.61 22.65 -21.57
N GLN A 49 22.65 22.48 -20.70
CA GLN A 49 22.84 21.74 -19.45
C GLN A 49 23.20 20.30 -19.79
N ILE A 50 24.21 19.77 -19.15
CA ILE A 50 24.58 18.35 -19.26
C ILE A 50 24.19 17.70 -17.96
N ASP A 51 23.09 16.97 -18.00
CA ASP A 51 22.62 16.21 -16.85
C ASP A 51 23.38 14.89 -16.75
N ARG A 52 23.69 14.51 -15.52
CA ARG A 52 24.40 13.27 -15.21
C ARG A 52 23.77 12.62 -13.99
N VAL A 53 23.55 11.32 -14.11
CA VAL A 53 23.23 10.44 -12.99
C VAL A 53 24.33 9.38 -12.93
N ASP A 54 24.82 9.08 -11.76
CA ASP A 54 25.93 8.13 -11.53
C ASP A 54 27.13 8.34 -12.46
N GLN A 55 27.51 9.61 -12.65
CA GLN A 55 28.62 10.06 -13.52
C GLN A 55 28.40 9.82 -15.03
N THR A 56 27.29 9.24 -15.43
CA THR A 56 26.92 9.00 -16.83
C THR A 56 26.04 10.12 -17.37
N ARG A 57 26.29 10.58 -18.60
CA ARG A 57 25.44 11.56 -19.26
C ARG A 57 24.09 10.95 -19.59
N LEU A 58 23.02 11.69 -19.32
CA LEU A 58 21.67 11.28 -19.67
C LEU A 58 20.91 12.38 -20.42
N TYR A 59 19.90 11.96 -21.17
CA TYR A 59 18.85 12.83 -21.69
C TYR A 59 17.55 12.37 -21.03
N GLU A 60 16.90 13.30 -20.34
CA GLU A 60 15.62 13.05 -19.70
C GLU A 60 14.47 13.42 -20.67
N VAL A 61 13.63 12.46 -20.99
CA VAL A 61 12.40 12.68 -21.76
C VAL A 61 11.23 12.53 -20.82
N LYS A 62 10.53 13.64 -20.54
CA LYS A 62 9.34 13.65 -19.69
C LYS A 62 8.08 13.49 -20.52
N ALA A 63 7.24 12.56 -20.13
CA ALA A 63 5.93 12.34 -20.74
C ALA A 63 4.92 11.98 -19.64
N ASP A 64 3.66 12.34 -19.87
CA ASP A 64 2.55 12.01 -19.00
C ASP A 64 1.34 11.58 -19.83
N VAL A 65 0.41 10.85 -19.21
CA VAL A 65 -0.83 10.42 -19.85
C VAL A 65 -1.88 11.50 -19.68
N LEU A 66 -2.46 11.95 -20.78
CA LEU A 66 -3.52 12.97 -20.73
C LEU A 66 -4.70 12.48 -19.89
N PRO A 67 -5.18 13.31 -18.94
CA PRO A 67 -6.33 12.97 -18.14
C PRO A 67 -7.56 12.66 -18.99
N GLY A 68 -8.24 11.54 -18.72
CA GLY A 68 -9.41 11.11 -19.48
C GLY A 68 -9.11 10.38 -20.80
N MET A 69 -7.85 10.13 -21.15
CA MET A 69 -7.50 9.30 -22.29
C MET A 69 -7.99 7.86 -22.06
N LEU A 70 -8.69 7.33 -23.06
CA LEU A 70 -9.19 5.97 -23.05
C LEU A 70 -8.38 5.11 -24.03
N ARG A 71 -8.20 3.84 -23.70
CA ARG A 71 -7.59 2.84 -24.59
C ARG A 71 -8.49 1.62 -24.72
N GLU A 72 -8.35 0.90 -25.80
CA GLU A 72 -8.93 -0.42 -25.94
C GLU A 72 -8.02 -1.46 -25.24
N ALA A 73 -8.58 -2.17 -24.28
CA ALA A 73 -7.95 -3.32 -23.67
C ALA A 73 -8.71 -4.59 -24.08
N VAL A 74 -7.98 -5.60 -24.48
CA VAL A 74 -8.57 -6.91 -24.79
C VAL A 74 -8.60 -7.71 -23.47
N ALA A 75 -9.80 -8.10 -23.04
CA ALA A 75 -9.97 -8.95 -21.87
C ALA A 75 -9.55 -10.39 -22.20
N GLU A 76 -9.32 -11.22 -21.18
CA GLU A 76 -8.97 -12.64 -21.35
C GLU A 76 -9.99 -13.44 -22.15
N ASP A 77 -11.24 -12.99 -22.20
CA ASP A 77 -12.33 -13.56 -23.00
C ASP A 77 -12.34 -13.13 -24.47
N GLY A 78 -11.34 -12.33 -24.91
CA GLY A 78 -11.22 -11.81 -26.27
C GLY A 78 -12.12 -10.61 -26.57
N THR A 79 -12.86 -10.08 -25.60
CA THR A 79 -13.69 -8.89 -25.80
C THR A 79 -12.88 -7.63 -25.62
N SER A 80 -13.02 -6.66 -26.56
CA SER A 80 -12.40 -5.33 -26.41
C SER A 80 -13.25 -4.47 -25.48
N ARG A 81 -12.60 -3.91 -24.46
CA ARG A 81 -13.21 -2.94 -23.53
C ARG A 81 -12.42 -1.66 -23.54
N THR A 82 -13.12 -0.54 -23.55
CA THR A 82 -12.50 0.76 -23.38
C THR A 82 -12.24 1.01 -21.90
N VAL A 83 -10.97 1.16 -21.55
CA VAL A 83 -10.51 1.43 -20.18
C VAL A 83 -9.70 2.73 -20.14
N PRO A 84 -9.63 3.42 -19.00
CA PRO A 84 -8.75 4.57 -18.85
C PRO A 84 -7.30 4.18 -19.14
N ALA A 85 -6.59 5.01 -19.91
CA ALA A 85 -5.17 4.79 -20.16
C ALA A 85 -4.39 4.98 -18.86
N ASN A 86 -3.51 4.02 -18.55
CA ASN A 86 -2.66 4.03 -17.37
C ASN A 86 -1.20 4.19 -17.82
N ALA A 87 -0.41 4.95 -17.07
CA ALA A 87 1.02 5.14 -17.32
C ALA A 87 1.78 3.81 -17.34
N ASN A 88 1.45 2.88 -16.44
CA ASN A 88 2.10 1.56 -16.36
C ASN A 88 1.90 0.73 -17.63
N ASP A 89 0.71 0.78 -18.21
CA ASP A 89 0.42 0.07 -19.46
C ASP A 89 1.21 0.66 -20.63
N ARG A 90 1.35 2.00 -20.67
CA ARG A 90 2.14 2.69 -21.68
C ARG A 90 3.64 2.41 -21.53
N ILE A 91 4.13 2.32 -20.32
CA ILE A 91 5.51 1.93 -20.03
C ILE A 91 5.76 0.49 -20.51
N ALA A 92 4.83 -0.44 -20.24
CA ALA A 92 4.94 -1.81 -20.73
C ALA A 92 4.96 -1.90 -22.26
N GLU A 93 4.10 -1.15 -22.95
CA GLU A 93 4.09 -1.05 -24.42
C GLU A 93 5.40 -0.47 -24.96
N LEU A 94 5.90 0.63 -24.34
CA LEU A 94 7.18 1.24 -24.73
C LEU A 94 8.36 0.32 -24.45
N THR A 95 8.36 -0.39 -23.35
CA THR A 95 9.39 -1.39 -23.02
C THR A 95 9.44 -2.46 -24.10
N ALA A 96 8.30 -3.05 -24.43
CA ALA A 96 8.20 -4.07 -25.47
C ALA A 96 8.67 -3.55 -26.84
N TRP A 97 8.33 -2.32 -27.18
CA TRP A 97 8.76 -1.67 -28.42
C TRP A 97 10.28 -1.42 -28.45
N LEU A 98 10.86 -0.86 -27.35
CA LEU A 98 12.29 -0.59 -27.23
C LEU A 98 13.12 -1.88 -27.31
N GLU A 99 12.64 -2.97 -26.73
CA GLU A 99 13.29 -4.28 -26.77
C GLU A 99 13.21 -4.95 -28.15
N THR A 100 12.07 -4.79 -28.84
CA THR A 100 11.81 -5.45 -30.14
C THR A 100 12.50 -4.69 -31.27
N GLU A 101 12.25 -3.39 -31.39
CA GLU A 101 12.72 -2.57 -32.52
C GLU A 101 14.16 -2.08 -32.32
N ARG A 102 14.63 -2.00 -31.07
CA ARG A 102 15.96 -1.50 -30.69
C ARG A 102 16.37 -0.21 -31.42
N PRO A 103 15.54 0.84 -31.36
CA PRO A 103 15.72 2.06 -32.15
C PRO A 103 16.94 2.90 -31.70
N LEU A 104 17.50 2.60 -30.54
CA LEU A 104 18.60 3.36 -29.95
C LEU A 104 19.95 2.88 -30.49
N PRO A 105 20.92 3.80 -30.71
CA PRO A 105 22.27 3.47 -31.14
C PRO A 105 22.98 2.53 -30.15
N ALA A 106 23.92 1.76 -30.64
CA ALA A 106 24.74 0.90 -29.80
C ALA A 106 25.48 1.71 -28.72
N GLY A 107 25.39 1.29 -27.48
CA GLY A 107 26.00 1.97 -26.33
C GLY A 107 25.10 2.98 -25.60
N VAL A 108 23.87 3.17 -26.08
CA VAL A 108 22.83 3.96 -25.35
C VAL A 108 21.95 2.97 -24.57
N ALA A 109 21.99 3.07 -23.24
CA ALA A 109 21.05 2.38 -22.36
C ALA A 109 19.86 3.31 -22.08
N TRP A 110 18.71 2.72 -21.80
CA TRP A 110 17.51 3.46 -21.41
C TRP A 110 16.96 2.90 -20.10
N GLU A 111 16.32 3.74 -19.34
CA GLU A 111 15.73 3.41 -18.06
C GLU A 111 14.49 4.29 -17.83
N PHE A 112 13.45 3.74 -17.23
CA PHE A 112 12.29 4.51 -16.81
C PHE A 112 12.52 4.99 -15.39
N GLY A 113 12.62 6.31 -15.23
CA GLY A 113 12.75 6.98 -13.93
C GLY A 113 11.44 7.61 -13.46
N GLY A 114 11.53 8.36 -12.38
CA GLY A 114 10.42 9.08 -11.77
C GLY A 114 9.52 8.18 -10.93
N ASP A 115 8.21 8.45 -10.91
CA ASP A 115 7.25 7.76 -10.03
C ASP A 115 7.32 6.22 -10.11
N GLN A 116 7.76 5.66 -11.23
CA GLN A 116 7.88 4.22 -11.42
C GLN A 116 9.08 3.63 -10.68
N GLU A 117 10.21 4.29 -10.75
CA GLU A 117 11.42 3.91 -10.02
C GLU A 117 11.18 4.01 -8.52
N ASP A 118 10.63 5.15 -8.07
CA ASP A 118 10.26 5.38 -6.67
C ASP A 118 9.26 4.33 -6.15
N GLN A 119 8.28 3.94 -6.98
CA GLN A 119 7.32 2.89 -6.63
C GLN A 119 7.96 1.50 -6.57
N ALA A 120 8.89 1.19 -7.48
CA ALA A 120 9.57 -0.10 -7.49
C ALA A 120 10.50 -0.26 -6.28
N GLU A 121 11.32 0.77 -5.99
CA GLU A 121 12.20 0.79 -4.82
C GLU A 121 11.40 0.73 -3.51
N SER A 122 10.40 1.59 -3.38
CA SER A 122 9.50 1.62 -2.23
C SER A 122 8.74 0.31 -2.07
N GLY A 123 8.32 -0.32 -3.16
CA GLY A 123 7.65 -1.61 -3.16
C GLY A 123 8.53 -2.74 -2.64
N GLN A 124 9.77 -2.81 -3.10
CA GLN A 124 10.75 -3.80 -2.63
C GLN A 124 11.07 -3.61 -1.14
N PHE A 125 11.33 -2.36 -0.74
CA PHE A 125 11.55 -2.02 0.67
C PHE A 125 10.33 -2.41 1.53
N LEU A 126 9.13 -2.05 1.12
CA LEU A 126 7.90 -2.32 1.85
C LEU A 126 7.63 -3.82 2.00
N MET A 127 7.83 -4.60 0.93
CA MET A 127 7.69 -6.06 0.98
C MET A 127 8.68 -6.70 1.94
N THR A 128 9.93 -6.26 1.93
CA THR A 128 10.98 -6.75 2.82
C THR A 128 10.67 -6.35 4.28
N ALA A 129 10.29 -5.10 4.51
CA ALA A 129 9.92 -4.59 5.82
C ALA A 129 8.67 -5.31 6.38
N PHE A 130 7.66 -5.55 5.54
CA PHE A 130 6.44 -6.26 5.93
C PHE A 130 6.72 -7.73 6.26
N ALA A 131 7.52 -8.42 5.46
CA ALA A 131 7.94 -9.79 5.74
C ALA A 131 8.76 -9.89 7.03
N GLY A 132 9.69 -8.96 7.24
CA GLY A 132 10.46 -8.85 8.47
C GLY A 132 9.59 -8.57 9.70
N ALA A 133 8.62 -7.67 9.58
CA ALA A 133 7.66 -7.36 10.64
C ALA A 133 6.78 -8.59 10.99
N LEU A 134 6.25 -9.29 9.97
CA LEU A 134 5.50 -10.53 10.19
C LEU A 134 6.35 -11.62 10.85
N GLY A 135 7.61 -11.77 10.42
CA GLY A 135 8.54 -12.71 11.02
C GLY A 135 8.82 -12.39 12.49
N LEU A 136 9.10 -11.13 12.80
CA LEU A 136 9.32 -10.68 14.17
C LEU A 136 8.06 -10.86 15.04
N MET A 137 6.89 -10.47 14.51
CA MET A 137 5.61 -10.69 15.20
C MET A 137 5.37 -12.18 15.45
N PHE A 138 5.67 -13.06 14.49
CA PHE A 138 5.55 -14.50 14.68
C PHE A 138 6.40 -15.01 15.86
N VAL A 139 7.67 -14.58 15.93
CA VAL A 139 8.58 -14.98 17.03
C VAL A 139 8.06 -14.49 18.37
N ILE A 140 7.63 -13.22 18.46
CA ILE A 140 7.06 -12.65 19.69
C ILE A 140 5.79 -13.39 20.11
N LEU A 141 4.87 -13.64 19.17
CA LEU A 141 3.63 -14.37 19.42
C LEU A 141 3.89 -15.83 19.83
N LEU A 142 4.90 -16.46 19.24
CA LEU A 142 5.31 -17.81 19.63
C LEU A 142 5.83 -17.84 21.06
N ALA A 143 6.64 -16.87 21.45
CA ALA A 143 7.13 -16.72 22.82
C ALA A 143 5.98 -16.44 23.80
N GLN A 144 5.02 -15.59 23.43
CA GLN A 144 3.88 -15.21 24.26
C GLN A 144 2.90 -16.38 24.50
N PHE A 145 2.49 -17.06 23.42
CA PHE A 145 1.45 -18.08 23.50
C PHE A 145 1.98 -19.51 23.69
N ASN A 146 3.28 -19.73 23.52
CA ASN A 146 3.92 -21.05 23.49
C ASN A 146 3.15 -22.04 22.56
N SER A 147 2.62 -21.56 21.45
CA SER A 147 1.76 -22.31 20.52
C SER A 147 1.88 -21.79 19.11
N VAL A 148 2.45 -22.59 18.22
CA VAL A 148 2.54 -22.29 16.76
C VAL A 148 1.16 -22.04 16.16
N TYR A 149 0.15 -22.83 16.55
CA TYR A 149 -1.21 -22.68 16.04
C TYR A 149 -1.81 -21.31 16.37
N ASN A 150 -1.71 -20.88 17.63
CA ASN A 150 -2.25 -19.59 18.06
C ASN A 150 -1.52 -18.43 17.37
N SER A 151 -0.18 -18.53 17.23
CA SER A 151 0.60 -17.51 16.53
C SER A 151 0.22 -17.39 15.05
N ILE A 152 0.05 -18.51 14.33
CA ILE A 152 -0.41 -18.50 12.95
C ILE A 152 -1.85 -17.96 12.84
N LEU A 153 -2.72 -18.31 13.79
CA LEU A 153 -4.10 -17.83 13.81
C LEU A 153 -4.17 -16.31 13.95
N VAL A 154 -3.34 -15.70 14.80
CA VAL A 154 -3.22 -14.23 14.90
C VAL A 154 -2.74 -13.62 13.61
N LEU A 155 -1.68 -14.17 13.00
CA LEU A 155 -1.12 -13.65 11.76
C LEU A 155 -2.08 -13.81 10.57
N SER A 156 -2.91 -14.85 10.55
CA SER A 156 -3.91 -15.01 9.49
C SER A 156 -4.91 -13.86 9.42
N ALA A 157 -5.23 -13.23 10.56
CA ALA A 157 -6.10 -12.06 10.57
C ALA A 157 -5.45 -10.84 9.90
N VAL A 158 -4.12 -10.72 9.92
CA VAL A 158 -3.41 -9.68 9.18
C VAL A 158 -3.59 -9.87 7.68
N VAL A 159 -3.43 -11.11 7.19
CA VAL A 159 -3.65 -11.42 5.76
C VAL A 159 -5.11 -11.12 5.36
N MET A 160 -6.06 -11.50 6.20
CA MET A 160 -7.49 -11.22 5.95
C MET A 160 -7.80 -9.71 5.98
N SER A 161 -7.08 -8.92 6.78
CA SER A 161 -7.26 -7.46 6.82
C SER A 161 -6.89 -6.79 5.50
N VAL A 162 -5.92 -7.34 4.76
CA VAL A 162 -5.54 -6.83 3.44
C VAL A 162 -6.70 -6.91 2.45
N ALA A 163 -7.50 -7.99 2.49
CA ALA A 163 -8.71 -8.07 1.67
C ALA A 163 -9.69 -6.92 1.98
N GLY A 164 -9.82 -6.55 3.27
CA GLY A 164 -10.62 -5.39 3.69
C GLY A 164 -10.08 -4.07 3.14
N VAL A 165 -8.76 -3.89 3.10
CA VAL A 165 -8.12 -2.73 2.48
C VAL A 165 -8.49 -2.63 1.00
N LEU A 166 -8.34 -3.71 0.24
CA LEU A 166 -8.66 -3.73 -1.19
C LEU A 166 -10.14 -3.41 -1.46
N VAL A 167 -11.04 -4.00 -0.68
CA VAL A 167 -12.48 -3.67 -0.75
C VAL A 167 -12.71 -2.18 -0.47
N GLY A 168 -12.05 -1.63 0.55
CA GLY A 168 -12.15 -0.21 0.90
C GLY A 168 -11.68 0.71 -0.23
N MET A 169 -10.56 0.40 -0.86
CA MET A 169 -10.04 1.16 -2.00
C MET A 169 -11.03 1.15 -3.18
N ILE A 170 -11.64 -0.01 -3.48
CA ILE A 170 -12.64 -0.14 -4.53
C ILE A 170 -13.90 0.69 -4.20
N VAL A 171 -14.44 0.56 -2.98
CA VAL A 171 -15.66 1.28 -2.56
C VAL A 171 -15.45 2.79 -2.57
N MET A 172 -14.27 3.25 -2.16
CA MET A 172 -13.92 4.67 -2.14
C MET A 172 -13.45 5.20 -3.50
N GLY A 173 -13.32 4.35 -4.52
CA GLY A 173 -12.83 4.73 -5.84
C GLY A 173 -11.40 5.31 -5.83
N GLN A 174 -10.57 4.86 -4.89
CA GLN A 174 -9.21 5.37 -4.74
C GLN A 174 -8.20 4.44 -5.41
N PRO A 175 -7.18 4.97 -6.11
CA PRO A 175 -6.12 4.16 -6.67
C PRO A 175 -5.26 3.56 -5.56
N PHE A 176 -4.73 2.36 -5.79
CA PHE A 176 -3.80 1.72 -4.88
C PHE A 176 -2.41 2.36 -5.04
N SER A 177 -1.90 2.99 -3.99
CA SER A 177 -0.53 3.48 -3.92
C SER A 177 0.34 2.51 -3.14
N ILE A 178 1.44 2.07 -3.73
CA ILE A 178 2.39 1.19 -3.04
C ILE A 178 2.89 1.85 -1.75
N ILE A 179 3.24 3.13 -1.82
CA ILE A 179 3.79 3.87 -0.68
C ILE A 179 2.72 4.09 0.38
N MET A 180 1.62 4.78 0.05
CA MET A 180 0.64 5.23 1.07
C MET A 180 -0.27 4.09 1.53
N THR A 181 -0.86 3.34 0.60
CA THR A 181 -1.71 2.19 0.96
C THR A 181 -0.88 1.07 1.58
N GLY A 182 0.33 0.82 1.05
CA GLY A 182 1.23 -0.20 1.58
C GLY A 182 1.69 0.11 3.01
N THR A 183 2.08 1.35 3.30
CA THR A 183 2.40 1.79 4.67
C THR A 183 1.18 1.65 5.59
N GLY A 184 -0.03 1.95 5.08
CA GLY A 184 -1.29 1.72 5.79
C GLY A 184 -1.49 0.26 6.16
N ILE A 185 -1.18 -0.69 5.27
CA ILE A 185 -1.24 -2.14 5.53
C ILE A 185 -0.26 -2.55 6.62
N VAL A 186 0.97 -2.04 6.61
CA VAL A 186 1.97 -2.34 7.65
C VAL A 186 1.51 -1.82 9.02
N ALA A 187 1.01 -0.59 9.08
CA ALA A 187 0.47 -0.01 10.31
C ALA A 187 -0.75 -0.80 10.83
N LEU A 188 -1.65 -1.18 9.92
CA LEU A 188 -2.83 -1.98 10.21
C LEU A 188 -2.46 -3.35 10.82
N ALA A 189 -1.39 -3.99 10.34
CA ALA A 189 -0.95 -5.28 10.85
C ALA A 189 -0.73 -5.25 12.37
N GLY A 190 -0.06 -4.22 12.89
CA GLY A 190 0.16 -4.06 14.34
C GLY A 190 -1.14 -3.90 15.12
N ILE A 191 -2.11 -3.14 14.60
CA ILE A 191 -3.40 -2.91 15.26
C ILE A 191 -4.22 -4.20 15.31
N VAL A 192 -4.30 -4.94 14.19
CA VAL A 192 -5.06 -6.20 14.08
C VAL A 192 -4.48 -7.28 14.98
N VAL A 193 -3.16 -7.39 15.01
CA VAL A 193 -2.47 -8.36 15.89
C VAL A 193 -2.77 -8.08 17.34
N ASN A 194 -2.73 -6.81 17.77
CA ASN A 194 -3.04 -6.42 19.15
C ASN A 194 -4.46 -6.86 19.58
N ASN A 195 -5.47 -6.65 18.73
CA ASN A 195 -6.84 -7.07 19.01
C ASN A 195 -6.97 -8.59 19.16
N ASN A 196 -6.25 -9.35 18.33
CA ASN A 196 -6.23 -10.81 18.41
C ASN A 196 -5.47 -11.36 19.64
N ILE A 197 -4.35 -10.72 20.00
CA ILE A 197 -3.59 -11.10 21.20
C ILE A 197 -4.51 -11.11 22.41
N VAL A 198 -5.24 -10.02 22.63
CA VAL A 198 -6.14 -9.87 23.79
C VAL A 198 -7.22 -10.95 23.81
N LEU A 199 -7.74 -11.35 22.65
CA LEU A 199 -8.76 -12.39 22.55
C LEU A 199 -8.18 -13.77 22.88
N ILE A 200 -7.03 -14.13 22.32
CA ILE A 200 -6.40 -15.44 22.55
C ILE A 200 -5.86 -15.57 23.96
N ASP A 201 -5.29 -14.51 24.52
CA ASP A 201 -4.80 -14.49 25.90
C ASP A 201 -5.94 -14.77 26.88
N THR A 202 -7.06 -14.08 26.75
CA THR A 202 -8.26 -14.35 27.56
C THR A 202 -8.80 -15.77 27.39
N TYR A 203 -8.78 -16.30 26.16
CA TYR A 203 -9.15 -17.70 25.91
C TYR A 203 -8.22 -18.66 26.66
N GLN A 204 -6.92 -18.43 26.64
CA GLN A 204 -5.96 -19.29 27.35
C GLN A 204 -6.16 -19.25 28.85
N GLU A 205 -6.47 -18.09 29.43
CA GLU A 205 -6.79 -17.96 30.86
C GLU A 205 -8.05 -18.75 31.21
N PHE A 206 -9.16 -18.59 30.46
CA PHE A 206 -10.40 -19.32 30.71
C PHE A 206 -10.28 -20.82 30.45
N ALA A 207 -9.51 -21.24 29.47
CA ALA A 207 -9.30 -22.65 29.16
C ALA A 207 -8.59 -23.44 30.27
N GLN A 208 -7.98 -22.75 31.25
CA GLN A 208 -7.42 -23.38 32.46
C GLN A 208 -8.47 -23.65 33.55
N GLN A 209 -9.61 -22.93 33.53
CA GLN A 209 -10.62 -22.94 34.58
C GLN A 209 -11.92 -23.61 34.13
N MET A 210 -12.17 -23.75 32.85
CA MET A 210 -13.42 -24.27 32.31
C MET A 210 -13.22 -25.07 31.01
N PRO A 211 -14.25 -25.84 30.57
CA PRO A 211 -14.19 -26.58 29.32
C PRO A 211 -13.89 -25.67 28.13
N ARG A 212 -13.05 -26.12 27.18
CA ARG A 212 -12.53 -25.31 26.06
C ARG A 212 -13.60 -24.60 25.23
N ILE A 213 -14.74 -25.27 24.97
CA ILE A 213 -15.85 -24.67 24.19
C ILE A 213 -16.50 -23.53 24.99
N GLU A 214 -16.74 -23.72 26.28
CA GLU A 214 -17.29 -22.69 27.14
C GLU A 214 -16.33 -21.51 27.27
N ALA A 215 -15.03 -21.77 27.40
CA ALA A 215 -13.98 -20.75 27.42
C ALA A 215 -14.00 -19.88 26.15
N ILE A 216 -14.21 -20.50 24.96
CA ILE A 216 -14.31 -19.75 23.69
C ILE A 216 -15.52 -18.82 23.71
N VAL A 217 -16.69 -19.30 24.12
CA VAL A 217 -17.94 -18.52 24.13
C VAL A 217 -17.81 -17.35 25.12
N ARG A 218 -17.35 -17.60 26.33
CA ARG A 218 -17.13 -16.54 27.34
C ARG A 218 -16.10 -15.51 26.93
N THR A 219 -15.04 -15.94 26.28
CA THR A 219 -14.02 -15.02 25.72
C THR A 219 -14.65 -14.09 24.70
N ALA A 220 -15.42 -14.64 23.75
CA ALA A 220 -16.10 -13.84 22.72
C ALA A 220 -17.07 -12.85 23.36
N GLU A 221 -17.90 -13.29 24.32
CA GLU A 221 -18.87 -12.44 25.04
C GLU A 221 -18.17 -11.28 25.78
N GLN A 222 -17.10 -11.56 26.50
CA GLN A 222 -16.40 -10.57 27.32
C GLN A 222 -15.60 -9.57 26.48
N ARG A 223 -15.03 -10.02 25.36
CA ARG A 223 -14.10 -9.22 24.54
C ARG A 223 -14.75 -8.48 23.39
N ILE A 224 -15.99 -8.77 23.02
CA ILE A 224 -16.68 -8.09 21.94
C ILE A 224 -16.79 -6.57 22.19
N ARG A 225 -17.14 -6.13 23.38
CA ARG A 225 -17.27 -4.70 23.71
C ARG A 225 -15.95 -3.93 23.63
N PRO A 226 -14.86 -4.35 24.32
CA PRO A 226 -13.57 -3.66 24.23
C PRO A 226 -13.03 -3.59 22.80
N VAL A 227 -13.10 -4.69 22.06
CA VAL A 227 -12.60 -4.77 20.67
C VAL A 227 -13.41 -3.87 19.74
N LEU A 228 -14.74 -3.88 19.82
CA LEU A 228 -15.57 -2.98 19.03
C LEU A 228 -15.34 -1.51 19.38
N LEU A 229 -15.19 -1.19 20.68
CA LEU A 229 -14.99 0.19 21.11
C LEU A 229 -13.66 0.73 20.58
N THR A 230 -12.56 -0.02 20.72
CA THR A 230 -11.24 0.41 20.19
C THR A 230 -11.25 0.56 18.69
N THR A 231 -11.91 -0.36 17.97
CA THR A 231 -12.05 -0.27 16.52
C THR A 231 -12.85 0.96 16.09
N LEU A 232 -14.04 1.15 16.67
CA LEU A 232 -14.90 2.27 16.32
C LEU A 232 -14.26 3.63 16.63
N THR A 233 -13.57 3.75 17.77
CA THR A 233 -12.87 4.99 18.12
C THR A 233 -11.70 5.29 17.15
N THR A 234 -10.93 4.27 16.77
CA THR A 234 -9.85 4.43 15.78
C THR A 234 -10.41 4.79 14.41
N MET A 235 -11.45 4.09 13.94
CA MET A 235 -12.11 4.39 12.67
C MET A 235 -12.70 5.81 12.66
N ALA A 236 -13.40 6.21 13.73
CA ALA A 236 -13.95 7.55 13.86
C ALA A 236 -12.87 8.64 13.83
N GLY A 237 -11.73 8.40 14.48
CA GLY A 237 -10.59 9.32 14.46
C GLY A 237 -9.95 9.48 13.08
N LEU A 238 -9.94 8.43 12.26
CA LEU A 238 -9.37 8.44 10.91
C LEU A 238 -10.38 8.82 9.82
N THR A 239 -11.67 8.79 10.12
CA THR A 239 -12.76 9.10 9.15
C THR A 239 -12.62 10.47 8.50
N PRO A 240 -12.33 11.57 9.20
CA PRO A 240 -12.14 12.87 8.54
C PRO A 240 -11.01 12.83 7.53
N MET A 241 -9.88 12.19 7.86
CA MET A 241 -8.73 12.06 6.97
C MET A 241 -9.04 11.15 5.77
N MET A 242 -9.84 10.10 5.95
CA MET A 242 -10.32 9.23 4.88
C MET A 242 -11.16 9.99 3.85
N PHE A 243 -11.95 10.98 4.27
CA PHE A 243 -12.70 11.85 3.39
C PHE A 243 -11.93 13.10 2.91
N GLY A 244 -10.66 13.21 3.25
CA GLY A 244 -9.80 14.33 2.83
C GLY A 244 -10.15 15.65 3.53
N VAL A 245 -10.85 15.60 4.67
CA VAL A 245 -11.22 16.79 5.43
C VAL A 245 -10.02 17.26 6.28
N SER A 246 -9.59 18.49 6.06
CA SER A 246 -8.57 19.17 6.85
C SER A 246 -9.15 20.38 7.55
N ILE A 247 -8.91 20.51 8.86
CA ILE A 247 -9.42 21.60 9.69
C ILE A 247 -8.27 22.56 9.96
N ASP A 248 -8.45 23.83 9.58
CA ASP A 248 -7.53 24.91 9.90
C ASP A 248 -7.95 25.59 11.20
N PHE A 249 -7.24 25.31 12.28
CA PHE A 249 -7.52 25.91 13.59
C PHE A 249 -7.01 27.35 13.68
N ALA A 250 -6.11 27.79 12.81
CA ALA A 250 -5.53 29.14 12.86
C ALA A 250 -6.38 30.15 12.08
N ALA A 251 -6.83 29.78 10.88
CA ALA A 251 -7.65 30.63 10.02
C ALA A 251 -9.16 30.45 10.24
N GLY A 252 -9.57 29.43 10.99
CA GLY A 252 -10.97 29.12 11.28
C GLY A 252 -11.74 28.65 10.03
N GLY A 253 -11.49 27.42 9.60
CA GLY A 253 -12.16 26.86 8.43
C GLY A 253 -11.88 25.39 8.23
N TYR A 254 -12.47 24.80 7.20
CA TYR A 254 -12.13 23.45 6.76
C TYR A 254 -11.90 23.45 5.24
N THR A 255 -11.00 22.60 4.81
CA THR A 255 -10.74 22.34 3.39
C THR A 255 -10.98 20.87 3.10
N VAL A 256 -11.43 20.55 1.89
CA VAL A 256 -11.60 19.18 1.43
C VAL A 256 -10.64 18.95 0.29
N ASP A 257 -9.97 17.80 0.32
CA ASP A 257 -8.99 17.38 -0.68
C ASP A 257 -7.83 18.38 -0.90
N ALA A 258 -7.37 19.03 0.19
CA ALA A 258 -6.14 19.80 0.15
C ALA A 258 -4.94 18.89 -0.28
N PRO A 259 -3.92 19.42 -0.98
CA PRO A 259 -2.81 18.61 -1.49
C PRO A 259 -2.17 17.70 -0.43
N THR A 260 -1.96 18.21 0.77
CA THR A 260 -1.44 17.43 1.91
C THR A 260 -2.44 16.36 2.41
N ALA A 261 -3.75 16.65 2.38
CA ALA A 261 -4.78 15.69 2.77
C ALA A 261 -4.89 14.52 1.79
N LEU A 262 -4.73 14.77 0.49
CA LEU A 262 -4.78 13.74 -0.54
C LEU A 262 -3.73 12.64 -0.33
N TRP A 263 -2.54 13.01 0.12
CA TRP A 263 -1.47 12.06 0.41
C TRP A 263 -1.86 11.05 1.49
N TRP A 264 -2.47 11.53 2.58
CA TRP A 264 -2.83 10.68 3.73
C TRP A 264 -4.17 9.97 3.57
N LYS A 265 -4.98 10.39 2.62
CA LYS A 265 -6.33 9.85 2.35
C LYS A 265 -6.31 8.35 2.10
N GLN A 266 -5.37 7.88 1.27
CA GLN A 266 -5.22 6.46 0.93
C GLN A 266 -4.79 5.62 2.13
N LEU A 267 -3.86 6.12 2.95
CA LEU A 267 -3.44 5.47 4.19
C LEU A 267 -4.62 5.35 5.17
N ALA A 268 -5.37 6.44 5.38
CA ALA A 268 -6.53 6.43 6.26
C ALA A 268 -7.61 5.46 5.79
N THR A 269 -7.88 5.42 4.48
CA THR A 269 -8.82 4.48 3.86
C THR A 269 -8.39 3.04 4.10
N ALA A 270 -7.11 2.73 3.88
CA ALA A 270 -6.55 1.41 4.11
C ALA A 270 -6.75 0.96 5.58
N VAL A 271 -6.42 1.84 6.54
CA VAL A 271 -6.56 1.51 7.96
C VAL A 271 -8.02 1.38 8.36
N VAL A 272 -8.91 2.30 7.97
CA VAL A 272 -10.34 2.26 8.36
C VAL A 272 -11.03 1.01 7.85
N TRP A 273 -10.92 0.74 6.55
CA TRP A 273 -11.60 -0.41 5.93
C TRP A 273 -10.94 -1.73 6.33
N GLY A 274 -9.61 -1.76 6.37
CA GLY A 274 -8.87 -2.94 6.80
C GLY A 274 -9.15 -3.31 8.26
N LEU A 275 -9.17 -2.32 9.16
CA LEU A 275 -9.46 -2.53 10.58
C LEU A 275 -10.93 -2.94 10.80
N GLY A 276 -11.88 -2.30 10.12
CA GLY A 276 -13.30 -2.66 10.21
C GLY A 276 -13.53 -4.09 9.80
N THR A 277 -13.03 -4.48 8.63
CA THR A 277 -13.13 -5.86 8.11
C THR A 277 -12.40 -6.85 9.01
N ALA A 278 -11.16 -6.54 9.42
CA ALA A 278 -10.39 -7.39 10.31
C ALA A 278 -11.10 -7.62 11.64
N THR A 279 -11.74 -6.61 12.20
CA THR A 279 -12.44 -6.75 13.48
C THR A 279 -13.63 -7.68 13.39
N VAL A 280 -14.46 -7.56 12.32
CA VAL A 280 -15.55 -8.49 12.08
C VAL A 280 -15.03 -9.91 11.90
N LEU A 281 -13.99 -10.08 11.08
CA LEU A 281 -13.37 -11.38 10.85
C LEU A 281 -12.75 -11.96 12.12
N THR A 282 -12.02 -11.14 12.92
CA THR A 282 -11.43 -11.58 14.18
C THR A 282 -12.48 -12.08 15.17
N LEU A 283 -13.60 -11.38 15.32
CA LEU A 283 -14.66 -11.75 16.24
C LEU A 283 -15.41 -13.04 15.82
N VAL A 284 -15.39 -13.38 14.51
CA VAL A 284 -16.05 -14.57 13.97
C VAL A 284 -15.04 -15.71 13.72
N VAL A 285 -13.97 -15.42 12.98
CA VAL A 285 -13.01 -16.44 12.50
C VAL A 285 -12.14 -16.95 13.65
N THR A 286 -11.67 -16.09 14.55
CA THR A 286 -10.78 -16.55 15.63
C THR A 286 -11.46 -17.51 16.60
N PRO A 287 -12.66 -17.22 17.16
CA PRO A 287 -13.40 -18.20 17.97
C PRO A 287 -13.77 -19.46 17.20
N SER A 288 -14.17 -19.33 15.94
CA SER A 288 -14.53 -20.47 15.09
C SER A 288 -13.32 -21.38 14.82
N ALA A 289 -12.15 -20.82 14.55
CA ALA A 289 -10.93 -21.59 14.34
C ALA A 289 -10.44 -22.28 15.64
N LEU A 290 -10.58 -21.62 16.80
CA LEU A 290 -10.32 -22.27 18.10
C LEU A 290 -11.28 -23.42 18.34
N ALA A 291 -12.58 -23.25 18.07
CA ALA A 291 -13.58 -24.33 18.18
C ALA A 291 -13.29 -25.46 17.18
N ALA A 292 -12.96 -25.15 15.92
CA ALA A 292 -12.61 -26.14 14.92
C ALA A 292 -11.43 -27.03 15.36
N ARG A 293 -10.40 -26.45 16.02
CA ARG A 293 -9.30 -27.22 16.58
C ARG A 293 -9.77 -28.21 17.64
N VAL A 294 -10.69 -27.82 18.54
CA VAL A 294 -11.27 -28.70 19.55
C VAL A 294 -12.05 -29.83 18.90
N TRP A 295 -12.92 -29.50 17.93
CA TRP A 295 -13.72 -30.51 17.18
C TRP A 295 -12.83 -31.43 16.35
N ALA A 296 -11.78 -30.93 15.72
CA ALA A 296 -10.82 -31.75 14.98
C ALA A 296 -10.13 -32.76 15.90
N GLY A 297 -9.76 -32.36 17.12
CA GLY A 297 -9.19 -33.25 18.12
C GLY A 297 -10.16 -34.38 18.51
N VAL A 298 -11.43 -34.04 18.77
CA VAL A 298 -12.47 -35.02 19.09
C VAL A 298 -12.69 -35.97 17.90
N PHE A 299 -12.77 -35.45 16.68
CA PHE A 299 -12.95 -36.24 15.48
C PHE A 299 -11.81 -37.22 15.21
N LEU A 300 -10.55 -36.73 15.33
CA LEU A 300 -9.36 -37.57 15.17
C LEU A 300 -9.29 -38.66 16.26
N HIS A 301 -9.67 -38.33 17.49
CA HIS A 301 -9.77 -39.31 18.55
C HIS A 301 -10.82 -40.37 18.26
N TRP A 302 -12.01 -39.96 17.80
CA TRP A 302 -13.08 -40.88 17.39
C TRP A 302 -12.63 -41.81 16.24
N LEU A 303 -11.95 -41.26 15.22
CA LEU A 303 -11.37 -42.04 14.13
C LEU A 303 -10.35 -43.04 14.64
N ALA A 304 -9.43 -42.62 15.51
CA ALA A 304 -8.41 -43.49 16.10
C ALA A 304 -9.04 -44.68 16.88
N VAL A 305 -10.07 -44.39 17.68
CA VAL A 305 -10.80 -45.41 18.43
C VAL A 305 -11.54 -46.39 17.46
N ARG A 306 -12.12 -45.85 16.38
CA ARG A 306 -12.82 -46.68 15.39
C ARG A 306 -11.84 -47.55 14.60
N ALA A 307 -10.71 -47.00 14.17
CA ALA A 307 -9.64 -47.74 13.51
C ALA A 307 -9.06 -48.85 14.42
N ALA A 308 -8.82 -48.53 15.69
CA ALA A 308 -8.32 -49.50 16.65
C ALA A 308 -9.32 -50.67 16.88
N ARG A 309 -10.62 -50.41 16.87
CA ARG A 309 -11.67 -51.47 16.97
C ARG A 309 -11.71 -52.38 15.74
N VAL A 310 -11.45 -51.83 14.53
CA VAL A 310 -11.43 -52.61 13.29
C VAL A 310 -10.15 -53.47 13.21
N LEU A 311 -9.01 -52.93 13.62
CA LEU A 311 -7.72 -53.61 13.57
C LEU A 311 -7.50 -54.64 14.69
N ALA A 312 -8.24 -54.55 15.80
CA ALA A 312 -8.15 -55.46 16.95
C ALA A 312 -9.53 -55.90 17.44
N PRO A 313 -10.27 -56.76 16.70
CA PRO A 313 -11.65 -57.13 17.00
C PRO A 313 -11.79 -58.08 18.24
N ALA A 314 -10.71 -58.66 18.74
CA ALA A 314 -10.74 -59.71 19.78
C ALA A 314 -10.20 -59.23 21.14
N GLY A 315 -10.81 -58.20 21.74
CA GLY A 315 -10.55 -57.82 23.12
C GLY A 315 -10.13 -56.37 23.34
N GLU A 316 -10.21 -55.92 24.59
CA GLU A 316 -9.75 -54.59 24.99
C GLU A 316 -8.21 -54.53 24.91
N THR A 317 -7.69 -54.01 23.82
CA THR A 317 -6.25 -53.84 23.66
C THR A 317 -5.74 -52.72 24.55
N ALA A 318 -4.47 -52.78 24.97
CA ALA A 318 -3.79 -51.71 25.72
C ALA A 318 -3.88 -50.33 25.01
N VAL A 319 -4.09 -50.34 23.69
CA VAL A 319 -4.28 -49.14 22.85
C VAL A 319 -5.65 -48.52 23.13
N LEU A 320 -6.76 -49.31 23.21
CA LEU A 320 -8.07 -48.77 23.52
C LEU A 320 -8.17 -48.25 24.96
N ALA A 321 -7.50 -48.91 25.89
CA ALA A 321 -7.42 -48.48 27.30
C ALA A 321 -6.66 -47.14 27.40
N ARG A 322 -5.55 -46.98 26.70
CA ARG A 322 -4.78 -45.70 26.64
C ARG A 322 -5.56 -44.57 25.98
N LEU A 323 -6.31 -44.88 24.87
CA LEU A 323 -7.12 -43.87 24.17
C LEU A 323 -8.32 -43.42 25.03
N ARG A 324 -8.92 -44.31 25.84
CA ARG A 324 -9.97 -43.92 26.81
C ARG A 324 -9.43 -43.11 27.96
N ALA A 325 -8.26 -43.46 28.48
CA ALA A 325 -7.60 -42.70 29.55
C ALA A 325 -7.16 -41.29 29.09
N ALA A 326 -6.82 -41.10 27.82
CA ALA A 326 -6.48 -39.80 27.25
C ALA A 326 -7.69 -38.91 26.94
N ALA A 327 -8.92 -39.49 26.97
CA ALA A 327 -10.17 -38.77 26.71
C ALA A 327 -10.93 -38.37 27.98
N ALA A 328 -10.55 -38.95 29.11
CA ALA A 328 -11.01 -38.57 30.45
C ALA A 328 -10.16 -37.43 31.01
#